data_5e232d1cb12ef299b7da7b5598a64311
#
_entry.id   5e232d1cb12ef299b7da7b5598a64311
#
_cell.length_a   1.000
_cell.length_b   1.000
_cell.length_c   1.000
_cell.angle_alpha   90.00
_cell.angle_beta   90.00
_cell.angle_gamma   90.00
#
_symmetry.space_group_name_H-M   'P 1'
#
loop_
_entity.id
_entity.type
_entity.pdbx_description
1 polymer ?
#
loop_
_entity_poly.entity_id
_entity_poly.type
_entity_poly.pdbx_seq_one_letter_code
_entity_poly.pdbx_strand_id
1 'polypeptide(L)'
;MITSPSETSVDVNSFSSVINPGSAASREFTLTSSGTVAVTLTATSPAGVTLGLGIGIPRSTGSCALSAGVQVIAGSVAQIAQTAEAATYCAKVYDPGTVTEPTTFTIVISRP
;
A
#
# COMPACT_ATOMS: atom_id res chain seq x y z
N MET A 1 -7.30 -31.33 9.80
CA MET A 1 -7.31 -30.69 9.50
C MET A 1 -7.77 -30.11 8.94
N ILE A 2 -7.95 -29.77 8.94
CA ILE A 2 -8.36 -29.07 8.43
C ILE A 2 -8.24 -28.36 7.80
N THR A 3 -8.31 -28.10 7.38
CA THR A 3 -8.26 -27.25 6.85
C THR A 3 -8.94 -26.62 6.31
N SER A 4 -9.18 -26.12 6.22
CA SER A 4 -9.77 -25.35 5.67
C SER A 4 -9.67 -24.66 4.84
N PRO A 5 -9.79 -24.71 4.62
CA PRO A 5 -9.72 -24.10 3.78
C PRO A 5 -9.89 -23.29 3.07
N SER A 6 -10.20 -23.43 2.75
CA SER A 6 -10.56 -22.63 2.10
C SER A 6 -10.36 -21.48 2.40
N GLU A 7 -9.82 -21.62 3.04
CA GLU A 7 -9.61 -20.64 3.32
C GLU A 7 -8.94 -19.99 2.62
N THR A 8 -9.45 -19.50 2.17
CA THR A 8 -9.03 -18.29 1.74
C THR A 8 -8.20 -17.67 2.74
N SER A 9 -7.03 -17.97 2.74
CA SER A 9 -6.15 -17.26 3.55
C SER A 9 -5.89 -15.93 2.91
N VAL A 10 -6.24 -14.91 3.58
CA VAL A 10 -5.90 -13.55 3.22
C VAL A 10 -4.65 -13.21 4.01
N ASP A 11 -3.57 -12.90 3.30
CA ASP A 11 -2.36 -12.41 3.94
C ASP A 11 -2.47 -10.92 4.16
N VAL A 12 -2.14 -10.48 5.36
CA VAL A 12 -2.17 -9.07 5.72
C VAL A 12 -0.76 -8.66 6.15
N ASN A 13 -0.20 -7.68 5.47
CA ASN A 13 1.13 -7.17 5.76
C ASN A 13 1.06 -5.70 6.15
N SER A 14 1.78 -5.34 7.18
CA SER A 14 1.88 -3.97 7.65
C SER A 14 3.24 -3.39 7.27
N PHE A 15 3.26 -2.16 6.78
CA PHE A 15 4.49 -1.47 6.42
C PHE A 15 4.44 -0.05 6.96
N SER A 16 5.45 0.30 7.75
CA SER A 16 5.57 1.64 8.33
C SER A 16 6.90 2.24 7.93
N SER A 17 6.91 3.53 7.64
CA SER A 17 8.12 4.24 7.30
C SER A 17 7.91 5.73 7.50
N VAL A 18 8.90 6.51 7.09
CA VAL A 18 8.87 7.98 7.16
C VAL A 18 9.08 8.52 5.76
N ILE A 19 8.28 9.51 5.38
CA ILE A 19 8.56 10.28 4.16
C ILE A 19 8.85 11.73 4.55
N ASN A 20 9.81 12.30 3.84
CA ASN A 20 10.14 13.72 3.95
C ASN A 20 9.40 14.48 2.84
N PRO A 21 9.29 15.82 2.95
CA PRO A 21 8.69 16.60 1.87
C PRO A 21 9.34 16.28 0.53
N GLY A 22 8.50 15.98 -0.46
CA GLY A 22 8.94 15.65 -1.81
C GLY A 22 9.41 14.21 -2.01
N SER A 23 9.31 13.35 -1.00
CA SER A 23 9.83 11.98 -1.09
C SER A 23 8.72 10.94 -1.17
N ALA A 24 9.14 9.68 -1.23
CA ALA A 24 8.22 8.55 -1.32
C ALA A 24 8.88 7.32 -0.72
N ALA A 25 8.04 6.35 -0.37
CA ALA A 25 8.50 5.04 0.09
C ALA A 25 7.62 3.97 -0.55
N SER A 26 8.20 2.82 -0.85
CA SER A 26 7.45 1.74 -1.47
C SER A 26 7.81 0.40 -0.86
N ARG A 27 6.90 -0.55 -1.01
CA ARG A 27 7.08 -1.93 -0.54
C ARG A 27 6.57 -2.89 -1.59
N GLU A 28 7.41 -3.87 -1.94
CA GLU A 28 6.99 -4.93 -2.86
C GLU A 28 6.20 -6.00 -2.12
N PHE A 29 5.27 -6.59 -2.83
CA PHE A 29 4.53 -7.75 -2.36
C PHE A 29 4.17 -8.63 -3.55
N THR A 30 4.04 -9.93 -3.30
CA THR A 30 3.79 -10.90 -4.36
C THR A 30 2.45 -11.57 -4.15
N LEU A 31 1.65 -11.64 -5.22
CA LEU A 31 0.44 -12.44 -5.26
C LEU A 31 0.79 -13.78 -5.89
N THR A 32 0.52 -14.86 -5.16
CA THR A 32 0.70 -16.22 -5.68
C THR A 32 -0.56 -16.73 -6.37
N SER A 33 -1.67 -16.04 -6.18
CA SER A 33 -2.92 -16.33 -6.88
C SER A 33 -3.63 -15.02 -7.16
N SER A 34 -4.49 -15.00 -8.17
CA SER A 34 -5.29 -13.83 -8.49
C SER A 34 -6.34 -13.59 -7.42
N GLY A 35 -6.74 -12.35 -7.26
CA GLY A 35 -7.77 -11.97 -6.29
C GLY A 35 -7.72 -10.49 -5.98
N THR A 36 -8.41 -10.11 -4.92
CA THR A 36 -8.51 -8.71 -4.52
C THR A 36 -7.31 -8.31 -3.67
N VAL A 37 -6.69 -7.21 -4.05
CA VAL A 37 -5.66 -6.54 -3.26
C VAL A 37 -6.27 -5.27 -2.69
N ALA A 38 -6.15 -5.08 -1.39
CA ALA A 38 -6.61 -3.88 -0.72
C ALA A 38 -5.46 -3.23 0.02
N VAL A 39 -5.32 -1.92 -0.11
CA VAL A 39 -4.29 -1.15 0.59
C VAL A 39 -4.98 -0.08 1.40
N THR A 40 -4.63 0.01 2.67
CA THR A 40 -5.21 0.97 3.60
C THR A 40 -4.09 1.77 4.24
N LEU A 41 -4.16 3.09 4.14
CA LEU A 41 -3.34 3.98 4.95
C LEU A 41 -4.06 4.08 6.29
N THR A 42 -3.50 3.45 7.33
CA THR A 42 -4.18 3.32 8.62
C THR A 42 -3.79 4.36 9.63
N ALA A 43 -2.60 4.94 9.51
CA ALA A 43 -2.13 5.92 10.49
C ALA A 43 -1.10 6.85 9.86
N THR A 44 -1.11 8.08 10.31
CA THR A 44 -0.06 9.06 10.02
C THR A 44 0.27 9.85 11.27
N SER A 45 1.51 10.31 11.35
CA SER A 45 1.92 11.27 12.37
C SER A 45 2.77 12.35 11.70
N PRO A 46 2.32 13.60 11.63
CA PRO A 46 1.10 14.17 12.24
C PRO A 46 -0.19 13.58 11.68
N ALA A 47 -1.23 13.58 12.50
CA ALA A 47 -2.53 13.11 12.07
C ALA A 47 -3.15 14.08 11.05
N GLY A 48 -4.00 13.54 10.17
CA GLY A 48 -4.74 14.35 9.21
C GLY A 48 -3.97 14.79 7.98
N VAL A 49 -2.73 14.31 7.81
CA VAL A 49 -1.94 14.63 6.62
C VAL A 49 -2.48 13.86 5.43
N THR A 50 -2.65 14.56 4.31
CA THR A 50 -3.01 13.89 3.05
C THR A 50 -1.76 13.33 2.41
N LEU A 51 -1.78 12.06 2.07
CA LEU A 51 -0.68 11.39 1.39
C LEU A 51 -1.17 10.77 0.09
N GLY A 52 -0.26 10.59 -0.84
CA GLY A 52 -0.52 9.81 -2.03
C GLY A 52 -0.31 8.33 -1.72
N LEU A 53 -1.22 7.50 -2.20
CA LEU A 53 -1.17 6.05 -2.01
C LEU A 53 -1.42 5.40 -3.35
N GLY A 54 -0.60 4.44 -3.74
CA GLY A 54 -0.75 3.79 -5.03
C GLY A 54 -0.27 2.36 -5.06
N ILE A 55 -0.70 1.65 -6.09
CA ILE A 55 -0.23 0.31 -6.41
C ILE A 55 0.36 0.35 -7.81
N GLY A 56 1.43 -0.37 -8.02
CA GLY A 56 2.09 -0.41 -9.30
C GLY A 56 2.98 -1.62 -9.46
N ILE A 57 3.85 -1.54 -10.46
CA ILE A 57 4.76 -2.62 -10.84
C ILE A 57 6.17 -2.16 -10.47
N PRO A 58 6.95 -3.01 -9.75
CA PRO A 58 8.33 -2.66 -9.44
C PRO A 58 9.17 -2.62 -10.71
N ARG A 59 10.06 -1.63 -10.78
CA ARG A 59 11.00 -1.48 -11.88
C ARG A 59 12.37 -2.01 -11.47
N SER A 60 13.19 -2.33 -12.46
CA SER A 60 14.55 -2.79 -12.20
C SER A 60 15.41 -1.75 -11.49
N THR A 61 15.02 -0.49 -11.54
CA THR A 61 15.70 0.60 -10.82
C THR A 61 15.33 0.67 -9.35
N GLY A 62 14.40 -0.16 -8.88
CA GLY A 62 13.92 -0.16 -7.50
C GLY A 62 12.76 0.79 -7.25
N SER A 63 12.31 1.52 -8.26
CA SER A 63 11.14 2.38 -8.14
C SER A 63 9.86 1.61 -8.39
N CYS A 64 8.73 2.23 -8.04
CA CYS A 64 7.40 1.64 -8.21
C CYS A 64 6.66 2.45 -9.28
N ALA A 65 6.39 1.81 -10.42
CA ALA A 65 5.64 2.45 -11.50
C ALA A 65 4.16 2.31 -11.24
N LEU A 66 3.51 3.36 -10.79
CA LEU A 66 2.11 3.32 -10.38
C LEU A 66 1.19 3.08 -11.57
N SER A 67 0.23 2.18 -11.38
CA SER A 67 -0.88 1.98 -12.31
C SER A 67 -2.18 2.54 -11.75
N ALA A 68 -2.26 2.78 -10.44
CA ALA A 68 -3.41 3.40 -9.79
C ALA A 68 -2.91 4.16 -8.58
N GLY A 69 -3.51 5.32 -8.31
CA GLY A 69 -3.12 6.12 -7.16
C GLY A 69 -4.24 7.05 -6.74
N VAL A 70 -4.27 7.37 -5.45
CA VAL A 70 -5.26 8.26 -4.85
C VAL A 70 -4.56 9.12 -3.79
N GLN A 71 -5.17 10.25 -3.46
CA GLN A 71 -4.73 11.07 -2.33
C GLN A 71 -5.71 10.82 -1.19
N VAL A 72 -5.18 10.47 -0.03
CA VAL A 72 -5.99 9.98 1.08
C VAL A 72 -5.49 10.49 2.41
N ILE A 73 -6.39 10.42 3.39
CA ILE A 73 -6.10 10.63 4.81
C ILE A 73 -6.23 9.26 5.46
N ALA A 74 -5.46 9.03 6.53
CA ALA A 74 -5.51 7.75 7.25
C ALA A 74 -6.94 7.42 7.69
N GLY A 75 -7.31 6.16 7.54
CA GLY A 75 -8.64 5.66 7.90
C GLY A 75 -8.63 4.16 8.09
N SER A 76 -9.78 3.61 8.41
CA SER A 76 -9.94 2.17 8.67
C SER A 76 -10.50 1.40 7.49
N VAL A 77 -10.89 2.09 6.44
CA VAL A 77 -11.46 1.46 5.24
C VAL A 77 -10.44 1.56 4.11
N ALA A 78 -10.26 0.49 3.36
CA ALA A 78 -9.31 0.46 2.26
C ALA A 78 -9.60 1.58 1.27
N GLN A 79 -8.58 2.39 0.97
CA GLN A 79 -8.69 3.46 -0.01
C GLN A 79 -8.40 2.97 -1.42
N ILE A 80 -7.70 1.84 -1.54
CA ILE A 80 -7.48 1.16 -2.81
C ILE A 80 -7.90 -0.29 -2.65
N ALA A 81 -8.74 -0.76 -3.57
CA ALA A 81 -9.10 -2.17 -3.65
C ALA A 81 -9.29 -2.49 -5.13
N GLN A 82 -8.57 -3.50 -5.61
CA GLN A 82 -8.65 -3.88 -7.01
C GLN A 82 -8.35 -5.36 -7.18
N THR A 83 -8.86 -5.93 -8.25
CA THR A 83 -8.54 -7.30 -8.63
C THR A 83 -7.21 -7.29 -9.38
N ALA A 84 -6.35 -8.24 -9.06
CA ALA A 84 -5.04 -8.35 -9.68
C ALA A 84 -4.73 -9.81 -9.93
N GLU A 85 -3.91 -10.06 -10.95
CA GLU A 85 -3.42 -11.40 -11.27
C GLU A 85 -2.19 -11.72 -10.47
N ALA A 86 -1.84 -13.00 -10.39
CA ALA A 86 -0.62 -13.43 -9.71
C ALA A 86 0.60 -12.77 -10.34
N ALA A 87 1.33 -12.00 -9.57
CA ALA A 87 2.52 -11.28 -10.00
C ALA A 87 3.12 -10.56 -8.79
N THR A 88 4.24 -9.90 -8.99
CA THR A 88 4.83 -9.03 -7.99
C THR A 88 4.41 -7.59 -8.27
N TYR A 89 3.98 -6.93 -7.23
CA TYR A 89 3.51 -5.55 -7.26
C TYR A 89 4.25 -4.73 -6.22
N CYS A 90 4.01 -3.43 -6.21
CA CYS A 90 4.50 -2.56 -5.15
C CYS A 90 3.39 -1.61 -4.69
N ALA A 91 3.39 -1.31 -3.41
CA ALA A 91 2.58 -0.24 -2.85
C ALA A 91 3.48 0.94 -2.58
N LYS A 92 3.03 2.13 -2.89
CA LYS A 92 3.83 3.34 -2.76
C LYS A 92 3.05 4.39 -1.99
N VAL A 93 3.75 5.04 -1.05
CA VAL A 93 3.26 6.22 -0.34
C VAL A 93 4.16 7.37 -0.76
N TYR A 94 3.56 8.48 -1.15
CA TYR A 94 4.33 9.62 -1.65
C TYR A 94 3.71 10.93 -1.18
N ASP A 95 4.52 12.00 -1.26
CA ASP A 95 4.05 13.35 -0.96
C ASP A 95 3.39 13.93 -2.20
N PRO A 96 2.06 14.20 -2.16
CA PRO A 96 1.37 14.82 -3.29
C PRO A 96 1.54 16.35 -3.31
N GLY A 97 2.43 16.91 -2.47
CA GLY A 97 2.64 18.34 -2.35
C GLY A 97 2.12 18.93 -1.05
N THR A 98 1.70 18.08 -0.12
CA THR A 98 1.07 18.51 1.14
C THR A 98 1.97 18.30 2.36
N VAL A 99 3.06 17.53 2.21
CA VAL A 99 3.94 17.19 3.32
C VAL A 99 4.89 18.34 3.58
N THR A 100 4.86 18.90 4.80
CA THR A 100 5.69 20.04 5.15
C THR A 100 6.76 19.68 6.18
N GLU A 101 6.71 18.47 6.74
CA GLU A 101 7.67 17.97 7.73
C GLU A 101 7.75 16.47 7.62
N PRO A 102 8.79 15.82 8.18
CA PRO A 102 8.85 14.36 8.17
C PRO A 102 7.58 13.76 8.72
N THR A 103 6.99 12.85 7.97
CA THR A 103 5.70 12.24 8.30
C THR A 103 5.86 10.74 8.36
N THR A 104 5.51 10.16 9.51
CA THR A 104 5.45 8.70 9.61
C THR A 104 4.09 8.23 9.13
N PHE A 105 4.09 7.02 8.56
CA PHE A 105 2.85 6.43 8.07
C PHE A 105 2.86 4.92 8.29
N THR A 106 1.68 4.35 8.30
CA THR A 106 1.51 2.90 8.29
C THR A 106 0.48 2.56 7.25
N ILE A 107 0.82 1.63 6.36
CA ILE A 107 -0.14 1.04 5.43
C ILE A 107 -0.29 -0.43 5.73
N VAL A 108 -1.46 -0.96 5.40
CA VAL A 108 -1.77 -2.38 5.52
C VAL A 108 -2.15 -2.87 4.13
N ILE A 109 -1.48 -3.93 3.69
CA ILE A 109 -1.72 -4.56 2.40
C ILE A 109 -2.40 -5.90 2.68
N SER A 110 -3.61 -6.06 2.13
CA SER A 110 -4.36 -7.30 2.22
C SER A 110 -4.39 -7.94 0.83
N ARG A 111 -4.06 -9.22 0.74
CA ARG A 111 -3.98 -9.95 -0.52
C ARG A 111 -4.39 -11.40 -0.35
N PRO A 112 -4.77 -12.09 -1.47
CA PRO A 112 -5.14 -13.50 -1.40
C PRO A 112 -4.01 -14.38 -0.92
#